data_5a45fd01f9fd5017993d579fd210f796
#
_entry.id   5a45fd01f9fd5017993d579fd210f796
#
_cell.length_a   1.000
_cell.length_b   1.000
_cell.length_c   1.000
_cell.angle_alpha   90.00
_cell.angle_beta   90.00
_cell.angle_gamma   90.00
#
_symmetry.space_group_name_H-M   'P 1'
#
loop_
_entity.id
_entity.type
_entity.pdbx_description
1 polymer ?
#
loop_
_entity_poly.entity_id
_entity_poly.type
_entity_poly.pdbx_seq_one_letter_code
_entity_poly.pdbx_strand_id
1 'polypeptide(L)' 'MTSEIRIPKLGMSATEMTLNEWMFADGDRVKKGDVIYTVDTDKTTTEVEAQATGTIRTNATEGEVYQVGDLIGTIE' A
#
# COMPACT_ATOMS: atom_id res chain seq x y z
N MET A 1 -6.99 -1.49 17.40
CA MET A 1 -5.54 -1.32 17.19
C MET A 1 -5.28 -0.92 15.76
N THR A 2 -4.29 -0.08 15.55
CA THR A 2 -3.95 0.44 14.22
C THR A 2 -2.88 -0.43 13.56
N SER A 3 -3.12 -0.85 12.34
CA SER A 3 -2.14 -1.56 11.53
C SER A 3 -1.50 -0.59 10.57
N GLU A 4 -0.18 -0.57 10.51
CA GLU A 4 0.54 0.30 9.60
C GLU A 4 0.62 -0.31 8.22
N ILE A 5 0.40 0.52 7.19
CA ILE A 5 0.58 0.10 5.80
C ILE A 5 1.92 0.68 5.35
N ARG A 6 2.86 -0.21 5.09
CA ARG A 6 4.21 0.18 4.64
C ARG A 6 4.51 -0.45 3.31
N ILE A 7 5.34 0.21 2.52
CA ILE A 7 5.78 -0.32 1.24
C ILE A 7 6.54 -1.64 1.47
N PRO A 8 6.07 -2.76 0.90
CA PRO A 8 6.71 -4.05 1.10
C PRO A 8 7.94 -4.20 0.20
N LYS A 9 8.84 -5.10 0.57
CA LYS A 9 9.98 -5.44 -0.27
C LYS A 9 9.53 -6.50 -1.27
N LEU A 10 9.40 -6.10 -2.52
CA LEU A 10 8.93 -6.98 -3.60
C LEU A 10 10.08 -7.31 -4.54
N GLY A 11 11.02 -8.09 -4.07
CA GLY A 11 12.17 -8.47 -4.86
C GLY A 11 13.46 -8.04 -4.20
N MET A 12 14.56 -8.69 -4.58
CA MET A 12 15.83 -8.56 -3.89
C MET A 12 16.52 -7.22 -4.14
N SER A 13 16.27 -6.61 -5.29
CA SER A 13 16.93 -5.38 -5.68
C SER A 13 16.02 -4.16 -5.64
N ALA A 14 14.73 -4.34 -5.36
CA ALA A 14 13.80 -3.21 -5.32
C ALA A 14 13.95 -2.46 -4.00
N THR A 15 14.33 -1.19 -4.07
CA THR A 15 14.46 -0.32 -2.90
C THR A 15 13.39 0.76 -2.89
N GLU A 16 12.75 0.99 -4.02
CA GLU A 16 11.66 1.98 -4.14
C GLU A 16 10.65 1.50 -5.17
N MET A 17 9.45 2.03 -5.09
CA MET A 17 8.34 1.68 -5.97
C MET A 17 7.45 2.88 -6.15
N THR A 18 6.78 2.94 -7.30
CA THR A 18 5.77 3.97 -7.54
C THR A 18 4.43 3.47 -7.05
N LEU A 19 3.77 4.25 -6.20
CA LEU A 19 2.41 3.95 -5.79
C LEU A 19 1.50 4.21 -6.98
N ASN A 20 0.95 3.16 -7.56
CA ASN A 20 0.15 3.27 -8.77
C ASN A 20 -1.25 3.81 -8.46
N GLU A 21 -2.03 3.07 -7.67
CA GLU A 21 -3.34 3.56 -7.25
C GLU A 21 -3.80 2.91 -5.94
N TRP A 22 -4.63 3.64 -5.23
CA TRP A 22 -5.36 3.12 -4.09
C TRP A 22 -6.67 2.51 -4.59
N MET A 23 -6.98 1.31 -4.14
CA MET A 23 -8.22 0.63 -4.52
C MET A 23 -9.39 1.05 -3.64
N PHE A 24 -9.11 1.73 -2.54
CA PHE A 24 -10.11 2.26 -1.61
C PHE A 24 -9.80 3.70 -1.31
N ALA A 25 -10.84 4.47 -1.00
CA ALA A 25 -10.66 5.86 -0.61
C ALA A 25 -10.33 5.96 0.89
N ASP A 26 -9.70 7.08 1.27
CA ASP A 26 -9.45 7.38 2.68
C ASP A 26 -10.77 7.33 3.45
N GLY A 27 -10.81 6.54 4.51
CA GLY A 27 -12.00 6.36 5.32
C GLY A 27 -12.87 5.17 4.93
N ASP A 28 -12.55 4.47 3.85
CA ASP A 28 -13.30 3.29 3.44
C ASP A 28 -13.00 2.10 4.37
N ARG A 29 -13.96 1.18 4.43
CA ARG A 29 -13.80 -0.04 5.18
C ARG A 29 -13.16 -1.11 4.32
N VAL A 30 -12.14 -1.78 4.86
CA VAL A 30 -11.43 -2.85 4.16
C VAL A 30 -11.40 -4.11 5.04
N LYS A 31 -11.22 -5.25 4.40
CA LYS A 31 -11.08 -6.54 5.09
C LYS A 31 -9.71 -7.10 4.80
N LYS A 32 -9.19 -7.87 5.76
CA LYS A 32 -7.93 -8.59 5.57
C LYS A 32 -8.03 -9.43 4.29
N GLY A 33 -7.05 -9.27 3.41
CA GLY A 33 -7.03 -9.96 2.12
C GLY A 33 -7.56 -9.13 0.96
N ASP A 34 -8.23 -8.01 1.21
CA ASP A 34 -8.66 -7.11 0.13
C ASP A 34 -7.45 -6.42 -0.48
N VAL A 35 -7.41 -6.32 -1.81
CA VAL A 35 -6.37 -5.55 -2.48
C VAL A 35 -6.62 -4.08 -2.19
N ILE A 36 -5.71 -3.44 -1.48
CA ILE A 36 -5.88 -2.06 -1.03
C ILE A 36 -5.15 -1.05 -1.90
N TYR A 37 -4.06 -1.44 -2.52
CA TYR A 37 -3.34 -0.58 -3.45
C TYR A 37 -2.49 -1.41 -4.38
N THR A 38 -1.99 -0.75 -5.44
CA THR A 38 -1.05 -1.36 -6.38
C THR A 38 0.20 -0.52 -6.45
N VAL A 39 1.33 -1.17 -6.64
CA VAL A 39 2.62 -0.51 -6.83
C VAL A 39 3.26 -0.97 -8.13
N ASP A 40 3.95 -0.05 -8.78
CA ASP A 40 4.70 -0.37 -9.97
C ASP A 40 6.18 -0.53 -9.64
N THR A 41 6.75 -1.61 -10.13
CA THR A 41 8.19 -1.85 -10.12
C THR A 41 8.69 -1.73 -11.56
N ASP A 42 9.99 -1.90 -11.77
CA ASP A 42 10.57 -1.78 -13.11
C ASP A 42 9.89 -2.65 -14.18
N LYS A 43 9.37 -3.79 -13.78
CA LYS A 43 8.90 -4.80 -14.74
C LYS A 43 7.44 -5.17 -14.58
N THR A 44 6.79 -4.78 -13.49
CA THR A 44 5.45 -5.28 -13.20
C THR A 44 4.70 -4.40 -12.23
N THR A 45 3.38 -4.52 -12.26
CA THR A 45 2.50 -3.92 -11.26
C THR A 45 2.11 -5.02 -10.28
N THR A 46 2.24 -4.74 -9.00
CA THR A 46 1.94 -5.71 -7.94
C THR A 46 0.78 -5.20 -7.09
N GLU A 47 -0.16 -6.09 -6.81
CA GLU A 47 -1.26 -5.80 -5.90
C GLU A 47 -0.84 -6.11 -4.47
N VAL A 48 -1.21 -5.23 -3.53
CA VAL A 48 -0.90 -5.42 -2.10
C VAL A 48 -2.21 -5.53 -1.33
N GLU A 49 -2.31 -6.57 -0.53
CA GLU A 49 -3.51 -6.88 0.24
C GLU A 49 -3.46 -6.31 1.64
N ALA A 50 -4.63 -6.02 2.19
CA ALA A 50 -4.75 -5.56 3.57
C ALA A 50 -4.30 -6.65 4.55
N GLN A 51 -3.55 -6.24 5.56
CA GLN A 51 -3.09 -7.15 6.61
C GLN A 51 -4.07 -7.23 7.78
N ALA A 52 -5.09 -6.39 7.78
CA ALA A 52 -6.07 -6.32 8.85
C ALA A 52 -7.41 -5.83 8.32
N THR A 53 -8.46 -6.03 9.10
CA THR A 53 -9.80 -5.53 8.81
C THR A 53 -10.03 -4.25 9.59
N GLY A 54 -10.55 -3.23 8.93
CA GLY A 54 -10.84 -1.96 9.59
C GLY A 54 -11.07 -0.83 8.60
N THR A 55 -10.87 0.39 9.05
CA THR A 55 -11.01 1.60 8.23
C THR A 55 -9.63 2.01 7.73
N ILE A 56 -9.50 2.17 6.42
CA ILE A 56 -8.23 2.56 5.82
C ILE A 56 -8.04 4.07 5.90
N ARG A 57 -6.81 4.48 6.25
CA ARG A 57 -6.38 5.88 6.18
C ARG A 57 -5.19 5.94 5.25
N THR A 58 -5.30 6.78 4.23
CA THR A 58 -4.24 6.90 3.22
C THR A 58 -3.42 8.15 3.47
N ASN A 59 -2.09 8.02 3.47
CA ASN A 59 -1.16 9.12 3.67
C ASN A 59 -0.28 9.36 2.45
N ALA A 60 -0.45 8.58 1.41
CA ALA A 60 0.42 8.64 0.23
C ALA A 60 -0.37 9.08 -0.99
N THR A 61 0.33 9.70 -1.92
CA THR A 61 -0.26 10.23 -3.15
C THR A 61 0.01 9.26 -4.31
N GLU A 62 -1.03 8.96 -5.07
CA GLU A 62 -0.87 8.14 -6.27
C GLU A 62 0.08 8.81 -7.25
N GLY A 63 0.92 8.00 -7.89
CA GLY A 63 1.92 8.48 -8.84
C GLY A 63 3.26 8.88 -8.25
N GLU A 64 3.36 8.91 -6.92
CA GLU A 64 4.61 9.26 -6.23
C GLU A 64 5.46 8.02 -5.96
N VAL A 65 6.76 8.22 -5.87
CA VAL A 65 7.71 7.15 -5.55
C VAL A 65 7.94 7.09 -4.05
N TYR A 66 7.86 5.90 -3.50
CA TYR A 66 8.09 5.64 -2.07
C TYR A 66 9.12 4.54 -1.91
N GLN A 67 9.86 4.59 -0.82
CA GLN A 67 10.89 3.61 -0.52
C GLN A 67 10.32 2.46 0.29
N VAL A 68 10.95 1.29 0.18
CA VAL A 68 10.59 0.12 1.00
C VAL A 68 10.63 0.51 2.48
N GLY A 69 9.55 0.21 3.18
CA GLY A 69 9.41 0.55 4.60
C GLY A 69 8.73 1.88 4.87
N ASP A 70 8.50 2.71 3.86
CA ASP A 70 7.81 3.98 4.06
C ASP A 70 6.37 3.73 4.51
N LEU A 71 5.94 4.51 5.49
CA LEU A 71 4.56 4.46 5.97
C LEU A 71 3.67 5.22 4.99
N ILE A 72 2.74 4.51 4.37
CA ILE A 72 1.86 5.08 3.35
C ILE A 72 0.40 5.14 3.80
N GLY A 73 0.09 4.59 4.94
CA GLY A 73 -1.26 4.62 5.48
C GLY A 73 -1.40 3.75 6.70
N THR A 74 -2.62 3.64 7.18
CA THR A 74 -2.95 2.79 8.35
C THR A 74 -4.33 2.18 8.14
N ILE A 75 -4.59 1.10 8.88
CA ILE A 75 -5.92 0.51 8.99
C ILE A 75 -6.29 0.55 10.47
N GLU A 76 -7.36 1.23 10.78
CA GLU A 76 -7.83 1.44 12.16
C GLU A 76 -8.96 0.53 12.56
#